data_737e2d55a93ba8054fae3309c0b81cec
#
_entry.id   737e2d55a93ba8054fae3309c0b81cec
#
_cell.length_a   1.000
_cell.length_b   1.000
_cell.length_c   1.000
_cell.angle_alpha   90.00
_cell.angle_beta   90.00
_cell.angle_gamma   90.00
#
_symmetry.space_group_name_H-M   'P 1'
#
loop_
_entity.id
_entity.type
_entity.pdbx_description
1 polymer ?
#
loop_
_entity_poly.entity_id
_entity_poly.type
_entity_poly.pdbx_seq_one_letter_code
_entity_poly.pdbx_strand_id
1 'polypeptide(L)'
;LSRKVHNRKTFSDKMIEKLQGWYRPILDWVLARNRDVITGAVALFCVSVVGFKYLGGEFIPSLEEGDFAVEMSMSQGTSLSQMVESCSKAEKLLKKEYPEIKQVVSRIGSAEIPTDPMPVERADIMIALKPKAEWTSAKTTPELMEKMEETLSAIPGLEAEISQPIQMRNNELLTGIKQDVAIKIFGDDLDVLTQQAGKVKKMIEGVPGVSGIFVEEVAGLPQIQVRYNHEKMAAYGISVDDISSILETTFAGAVAGSVYEGDRKFDIVLRMDPS
;
A
#
# COMPACT_ATOMS: atom_id res chain seq x y z
N LEU A 1 13.97 -75.08 16.16
CA LEU A 1 14.25 -74.00 17.13
C LEU A 1 13.06 -73.04 17.16
N SER A 2 12.01 -73.39 18.00
CA SER A 2 10.86 -72.57 18.24
C SER A 2 11.23 -71.45 19.24
N ARG A 3 11.44 -70.25 18.77
CA ARG A 3 11.62 -69.08 19.63
C ARG A 3 10.28 -68.75 20.25
N LYS A 4 10.11 -68.99 21.57
CA LYS A 4 8.97 -68.49 22.35
C LYS A 4 8.94 -66.98 22.28
N VAL A 5 8.01 -66.43 21.49
CA VAL A 5 7.71 -64.99 21.46
C VAL A 5 7.08 -64.65 22.79
N HIS A 6 7.79 -63.92 23.66
CA HIS A 6 7.27 -63.38 24.90
C HIS A 6 6.33 -62.24 24.57
N ASN A 7 5.04 -62.53 24.65
CA ASN A 7 4.00 -61.53 24.39
C ASN A 7 3.84 -60.64 25.67
N ARG A 8 4.82 -59.79 25.95
CA ARG A 8 4.67 -58.75 26.97
C ARG A 8 3.92 -57.61 26.33
N LYS A 9 2.67 -57.37 26.82
CA LYS A 9 1.88 -56.21 26.39
C LYS A 9 2.66 -54.94 26.68
N THR A 10 3.05 -54.29 25.62
CA THR A 10 3.75 -53.01 25.64
C THR A 10 2.74 -51.87 25.96
N PHE A 11 3.20 -50.72 26.42
CA PHE A 11 2.33 -49.56 26.65
C PHE A 11 1.49 -49.22 25.42
N SER A 12 2.05 -49.35 24.24
CA SER A 12 1.36 -49.18 22.95
C SER A 12 0.20 -50.16 22.77
N ASP A 13 0.38 -51.44 23.18
CA ASP A 13 -0.67 -52.46 23.03
C ASP A 13 -1.86 -52.13 23.94
N LYS A 14 -1.61 -51.65 25.16
CA LYS A 14 -2.67 -51.22 26.09
C LYS A 14 -3.42 -50.02 25.58
N MET A 15 -2.71 -49.05 24.96
CA MET A 15 -3.31 -47.86 24.34
C MET A 15 -4.18 -48.25 23.15
N ILE A 16 -3.71 -49.16 22.31
CA ILE A 16 -4.45 -49.68 21.16
C ILE A 16 -5.68 -50.45 21.61
N GLU A 17 -5.57 -51.33 22.63
CA GLU A 17 -6.72 -52.04 23.20
C GLU A 17 -7.79 -51.08 23.74
N LYS A 18 -7.36 -50.01 24.42
CA LYS A 18 -8.29 -48.99 24.93
C LYS A 18 -8.99 -48.22 23.79
N LEU A 19 -8.25 -47.85 22.77
CA LEU A 19 -8.79 -47.20 21.56
C LEU A 19 -9.75 -48.12 20.83
N GLN A 20 -9.39 -49.39 20.64
CA GLN A 20 -10.27 -50.38 20.03
C GLN A 20 -11.54 -50.64 20.84
N GLY A 21 -11.43 -50.62 22.17
CA GLY A 21 -12.58 -50.73 23.08
C GLY A 21 -13.59 -49.60 22.91
N TRP A 22 -13.14 -48.40 22.58
CA TRP A 22 -14.00 -47.26 22.27
C TRP A 22 -14.52 -47.30 20.85
N TYR A 23 -13.67 -47.69 19.89
CA TYR A 23 -13.99 -47.67 18.48
C TYR A 23 -15.02 -48.74 18.08
N ARG A 24 -14.87 -49.98 18.60
CA ARG A 24 -15.77 -51.11 18.26
C ARG A 24 -17.23 -50.81 18.42
N PRO A 25 -17.72 -50.36 19.62
CA PRO A 25 -19.15 -50.12 19.80
C PRO A 25 -19.68 -48.99 18.91
N ILE A 26 -18.84 -47.98 18.59
CA ILE A 26 -19.21 -46.93 17.69
C ILE A 26 -19.33 -47.47 16.25
N LEU A 27 -18.38 -48.29 15.83
CA LEU A 27 -18.38 -48.92 14.50
C LEU A 27 -19.59 -49.85 14.35
N ASP A 28 -19.89 -50.69 15.32
CA ASP A 28 -21.04 -51.60 15.30
C ASP A 28 -22.36 -50.84 15.23
N TRP A 29 -22.47 -49.70 15.95
CA TRP A 29 -23.65 -48.84 15.92
C TRP A 29 -23.80 -48.16 14.53
N VAL A 30 -22.71 -47.66 13.97
CA VAL A 30 -22.68 -47.03 12.64
C VAL A 30 -23.08 -48.04 11.54
N LEU A 31 -22.53 -49.25 11.59
CA LEU A 31 -22.84 -50.32 10.63
C LEU A 31 -24.28 -50.83 10.76
N ALA A 32 -24.81 -50.89 11.96
CA ALA A 32 -26.21 -51.29 12.20
C ALA A 32 -27.21 -50.20 11.70
N ARG A 33 -26.80 -48.90 11.68
CA ARG A 33 -27.64 -47.76 11.27
C ARG A 33 -27.06 -47.02 10.07
N ASN A 34 -26.57 -47.77 9.12
CA ASN A 34 -25.85 -47.21 7.93
C ASN A 34 -26.67 -46.16 7.20
N ARG A 35 -27.99 -46.32 7.04
CA ARG A 35 -28.88 -45.38 6.36
C ARG A 35 -28.95 -44.05 7.12
N ASP A 36 -29.09 -44.08 8.43
CA ASP A 36 -29.19 -42.86 9.26
C ASP A 36 -27.87 -42.10 9.24
N VAL A 37 -26.76 -42.81 9.30
CA VAL A 37 -25.42 -42.23 9.22
C VAL A 37 -25.13 -41.57 7.83
N ILE A 38 -25.50 -42.27 6.75
CA ILE A 38 -25.36 -41.72 5.41
C ILE A 38 -26.26 -40.50 5.24
N THR A 39 -27.52 -40.56 5.69
CA THR A 39 -28.41 -39.40 5.61
C THR A 39 -27.89 -38.22 6.42
N GLY A 40 -27.39 -38.47 7.63
CA GLY A 40 -26.76 -37.45 8.48
C GLY A 40 -25.51 -36.81 7.79
N ALA A 41 -24.66 -37.65 7.20
CA ALA A 41 -23.47 -37.15 6.46
C ALA A 41 -23.85 -36.32 5.23
N VAL A 42 -24.86 -36.75 4.46
CA VAL A 42 -25.37 -35.98 3.31
C VAL A 42 -26.00 -34.68 3.78
N ALA A 43 -26.79 -34.68 4.83
CA ALA A 43 -27.38 -33.48 5.41
C ALA A 43 -26.28 -32.48 5.84
N LEU A 44 -25.26 -32.96 6.56
CA LEU A 44 -24.14 -32.15 7.02
C LEU A 44 -23.36 -31.56 5.80
N PHE A 45 -23.16 -32.38 4.78
CA PHE A 45 -22.52 -31.92 3.54
C PHE A 45 -23.35 -30.82 2.85
N CYS A 46 -24.66 -30.97 2.74
CA CYS A 46 -25.55 -29.96 2.18
C CYS A 46 -25.49 -28.64 3.00
N VAL A 47 -25.52 -28.74 4.34
CA VAL A 47 -25.36 -27.57 5.22
C VAL A 47 -24.00 -26.89 4.99
N SER A 48 -22.93 -27.66 4.85
CA SER A 48 -21.60 -27.13 4.57
C SER A 48 -21.52 -26.42 3.21
N VAL A 49 -22.13 -26.98 2.15
CA VAL A 49 -22.19 -26.36 0.83
C VAL A 49 -22.98 -25.05 0.86
N VAL A 50 -24.10 -25.04 1.60
CA VAL A 50 -24.88 -23.80 1.79
C VAL A 50 -24.06 -22.78 2.58
N GLY A 51 -23.43 -23.19 3.66
CA GLY A 51 -22.56 -22.35 4.46
C GLY A 51 -21.39 -21.75 3.65
N PHE A 52 -20.82 -22.54 2.73
CA PHE A 52 -19.72 -22.09 1.87
C PHE A 52 -20.11 -20.90 0.97
N LYS A 53 -21.38 -20.78 0.57
CA LYS A 53 -21.87 -19.62 -0.19
C LYS A 53 -21.88 -18.30 0.59
N TYR A 54 -21.89 -18.40 1.92
CA TYR A 54 -21.85 -17.22 2.79
C TYR A 54 -20.43 -16.91 3.30
N LEU A 55 -19.46 -17.79 3.05
CA LEU A 55 -18.06 -17.47 3.30
C LEU A 55 -17.58 -16.58 2.15
N GLY A 56 -17.20 -15.34 2.49
CA GLY A 56 -16.48 -14.47 1.56
C GLY A 56 -15.17 -15.13 1.12
N GLY A 57 -14.72 -14.86 -0.10
CA GLY A 57 -13.39 -15.24 -0.56
C GLY A 57 -12.50 -14.01 -0.60
N GLU A 58 -11.38 -14.04 0.09
CA GLU A 58 -10.30 -13.08 -0.09
C GLU A 58 -9.31 -13.66 -1.10
N PHE A 59 -8.94 -12.87 -2.09
CA PHE A 59 -7.96 -13.30 -3.11
C PHE A 59 -6.56 -13.39 -2.49
N ILE A 60 -6.24 -12.43 -1.64
CA ILE A 60 -5.01 -12.43 -0.82
C ILE A 60 -5.47 -12.18 0.62
N PRO A 61 -5.21 -13.10 1.56
CA PRO A 61 -5.54 -12.85 2.96
C PRO A 61 -4.72 -11.66 3.46
N SER A 62 -5.39 -10.72 4.12
CA SER A 62 -4.73 -9.60 4.76
C SER A 62 -3.81 -10.12 5.88
N LEU A 63 -2.51 -9.84 5.77
CA LEU A 63 -1.54 -10.13 6.81
C LEU A 63 -1.57 -8.99 7.83
N GLU A 64 -1.58 -9.30 9.11
CA GLU A 64 -1.32 -8.28 10.14
C GLU A 64 0.20 -8.05 10.23
N GLU A 65 0.69 -6.96 9.63
CA GLU A 65 2.12 -6.66 9.53
C GLU A 65 2.66 -5.89 10.73
N GLY A 66 1.76 -5.26 11.51
CA GLY A 66 2.14 -4.47 12.68
C GLY A 66 2.64 -3.06 12.38
N ASP A 67 2.82 -2.70 11.11
CA ASP A 67 3.24 -1.39 10.64
C ASP A 67 2.26 -0.88 9.57
N PHE A 68 2.19 0.45 9.40
CA PHE A 68 1.37 1.07 8.36
C PHE A 68 2.20 1.82 7.34
N ALA A 69 1.71 1.82 6.10
CA ALA A 69 2.16 2.66 5.02
C ALA A 69 1.04 3.63 4.64
N VAL A 70 1.34 4.92 4.66
CA VAL A 70 0.40 5.96 4.26
C VAL A 70 0.89 6.57 2.96
N GLU A 71 0.06 6.49 1.92
CA GLU A 71 0.27 7.26 0.70
C GLU A 71 -0.41 8.62 0.88
N MET A 72 0.37 9.68 0.79
CA MET A 72 -0.12 11.05 0.88
C MET A 72 0.04 11.74 -0.46
N SER A 73 -0.99 12.45 -0.88
CA SER A 73 -0.97 13.29 -2.09
C SER A 73 -1.58 14.65 -1.85
N MET A 74 -1.06 15.62 -2.57
CA MET A 74 -1.61 16.97 -2.65
C MET A 74 -1.87 17.34 -4.12
N SER A 75 -2.62 18.42 -4.35
CA SER A 75 -2.92 18.88 -5.71
C SER A 75 -1.66 19.09 -6.54
N GLN A 76 -1.74 18.78 -7.83
CA GLN A 76 -0.63 18.98 -8.77
C GLN A 76 -0.09 20.40 -8.75
N GLY A 77 1.23 20.52 -8.82
CA GLY A 77 1.91 21.81 -8.74
C GLY A 77 2.17 22.31 -7.32
N THR A 78 1.85 21.51 -6.30
CA THR A 78 2.26 21.78 -4.92
C THR A 78 3.79 21.77 -4.82
N SER A 79 4.37 22.80 -4.18
CA SER A 79 5.82 22.88 -4.01
C SER A 79 6.34 21.83 -3.00
N LEU A 80 7.60 21.43 -3.16
CA LEU A 80 8.28 20.55 -2.20
C LEU A 80 8.20 21.11 -0.78
N SER A 81 8.38 22.41 -0.60
CA SER A 81 8.32 23.07 0.72
C SER A 81 6.95 22.90 1.37
N GLN A 82 5.88 23.06 0.60
CA GLN A 82 4.51 22.85 1.08
C GLN A 82 4.25 21.39 1.43
N MET A 83 4.75 20.46 0.61
CA MET A 83 4.61 19.03 0.89
C MET A 83 5.36 18.63 2.16
N VAL A 84 6.59 19.11 2.36
CA VAL A 84 7.38 18.92 3.60
C VAL A 84 6.63 19.46 4.83
N GLU A 85 6.02 20.65 4.72
CA GLU A 85 5.24 21.22 5.81
C GLU A 85 4.02 20.36 6.14
N SER A 86 3.29 19.89 5.13
CA SER A 86 2.11 19.04 5.28
C SER A 86 2.46 17.68 5.89
N CYS A 87 3.52 17.03 5.41
CA CYS A 87 4.02 15.79 6.02
C CYS A 87 4.44 16.01 7.49
N SER A 88 5.14 17.10 7.79
CA SER A 88 5.55 17.41 9.16
C SER A 88 4.36 17.67 10.09
N LYS A 89 3.29 18.27 9.56
CA LYS A 89 2.02 18.43 10.31
C LYS A 89 1.36 17.08 10.55
N ALA A 90 1.27 16.24 9.52
CA ALA A 90 0.71 14.89 9.63
C ALA A 90 1.45 14.04 10.66
N GLU A 91 2.79 14.01 10.60
CA GLU A 91 3.61 13.28 11.57
C GLU A 91 3.40 13.74 13.02
N LYS A 92 3.35 15.05 13.23
CA LYS A 92 3.14 15.64 14.57
C LYS A 92 1.73 15.32 15.09
N LEU A 93 0.72 15.39 14.23
CA LEU A 93 -0.66 15.12 14.56
C LEU A 93 -0.84 13.64 14.93
N LEU A 94 -0.36 12.73 14.08
CA LEU A 94 -0.42 11.30 14.33
C LEU A 94 0.31 10.90 15.62
N LYS A 95 1.53 11.37 15.84
CA LYS A 95 2.28 11.08 17.07
C LYS A 95 1.63 11.62 18.34
N LYS A 96 0.89 12.73 18.22
CA LYS A 96 0.18 13.35 19.37
C LYS A 96 -1.06 12.55 19.75
N GLU A 97 -1.83 12.10 18.74
CA GLU A 97 -3.12 11.46 18.96
C GLU A 97 -3.04 9.96 19.18
N TYR A 98 -2.01 9.29 18.62
CA TYR A 98 -1.89 7.83 18.66
C TYR A 98 -0.62 7.40 19.41
N PRO A 99 -0.75 7.05 20.71
CA PRO A 99 0.37 6.58 21.53
C PRO A 99 0.95 5.22 21.09
N GLU A 100 0.24 4.50 20.22
CA GLU A 100 0.68 3.26 19.57
C GLU A 100 1.83 3.49 18.60
N ILE A 101 2.01 4.70 18.10
CA ILE A 101 3.07 5.01 17.14
C ILE A 101 4.42 5.04 17.84
N LYS A 102 5.32 4.19 17.38
CA LYS A 102 6.72 4.15 17.81
C LYS A 102 7.57 5.12 17.02
N GLN A 103 7.43 5.12 15.71
CA GLN A 103 8.21 5.94 14.79
C GLN A 103 7.40 6.26 13.53
N VAL A 104 7.61 7.44 12.97
CA VAL A 104 7.07 7.86 11.67
C VAL A 104 8.23 8.36 10.83
N VAL A 105 8.27 7.95 9.57
CA VAL A 105 9.29 8.38 8.59
C VAL A 105 8.59 8.69 7.29
N SER A 106 8.77 9.90 6.79
CA SER A 106 8.20 10.35 5.51
C SER A 106 9.28 10.37 4.42
N ARG A 107 8.93 9.84 3.25
CA ARG A 107 9.70 9.94 2.01
C ARG A 107 8.92 10.82 1.03
N ILE A 108 9.49 11.93 0.61
CA ILE A 108 8.82 12.91 -0.25
C ILE A 108 9.55 13.01 -1.57
N GLY A 109 8.81 12.88 -2.69
CA GLY A 109 9.38 12.97 -4.01
C GLY A 109 10.42 11.88 -4.33
N SER A 110 11.19 12.07 -5.39
CA SER A 110 12.22 11.13 -5.84
C SER A 110 13.57 11.42 -5.21
N ALA A 111 14.35 10.36 -4.97
CA ALA A 111 15.76 10.48 -4.60
C ALA A 111 16.59 10.98 -5.80
N GLU A 112 17.84 11.40 -5.54
CA GLU A 112 18.82 11.81 -6.57
C GLU A 112 19.04 10.70 -7.62
N ILE A 113 19.08 9.44 -7.18
CA ILE A 113 19.04 8.26 -8.05
C ILE A 113 17.67 7.60 -7.86
N PRO A 114 16.69 7.84 -8.75
CA PRO A 114 15.34 7.37 -8.56
C PRO A 114 15.24 5.86 -8.82
N THR A 115 15.11 5.10 -7.76
CA THR A 115 14.71 3.67 -7.84
C THR A 115 13.20 3.51 -7.96
N ASP A 116 12.46 4.54 -7.53
CA ASP A 116 11.01 4.64 -7.56
C ASP A 116 10.66 6.12 -7.76
N PRO A 117 10.42 6.54 -9.02
CA PRO A 117 10.14 7.93 -9.34
C PRO A 117 8.78 8.35 -8.78
N MET A 118 8.78 9.33 -7.88
CA MET A 118 7.60 9.88 -7.25
C MET A 118 7.59 11.40 -7.43
N PRO A 119 6.48 12.03 -7.87
CA PRO A 119 6.40 13.47 -7.99
C PRO A 119 6.47 14.14 -6.61
N VAL A 120 6.82 15.43 -6.58
CA VAL A 120 7.06 16.18 -5.34
C VAL A 120 5.81 16.41 -4.50
N GLU A 121 4.64 16.34 -5.12
CA GLU A 121 3.33 16.41 -4.48
C GLU A 121 2.85 15.10 -3.85
N ARG A 122 3.66 14.04 -3.93
CA ARG A 122 3.38 12.75 -3.27
C ARG A 122 4.42 12.42 -2.22
N ALA A 123 3.98 11.72 -1.19
CA ALA A 123 4.83 11.19 -0.13
C ALA A 123 4.34 9.82 0.35
N ASP A 124 5.28 8.95 0.67
CA ASP A 124 5.03 7.71 1.41
C ASP A 124 5.47 7.90 2.86
N ILE A 125 4.56 7.67 3.81
CA ILE A 125 4.87 7.70 5.23
C ILE A 125 4.83 6.29 5.78
N MET A 126 5.94 5.86 6.36
CA MET A 126 6.03 4.60 7.09
C MET A 126 5.81 4.85 8.58
N ILE A 127 4.84 4.16 9.16
CA ILE A 127 4.47 4.25 10.57
C ILE A 127 4.78 2.92 11.24
N ALA A 128 5.82 2.90 12.06
CA ALA A 128 6.10 1.76 12.91
C ALA A 128 5.26 1.82 14.18
N LEU A 129 4.51 0.75 14.45
CA LEU A 129 3.61 0.65 15.60
C LEU A 129 4.23 -0.17 16.73
N LYS A 130 3.68 0.00 17.91
CA LYS A 130 3.92 -0.86 19.06
C LYS A 130 3.14 -2.17 18.89
N PRO A 131 3.52 -3.23 19.63
CA PRO A 131 2.74 -4.47 19.64
C PRO A 131 1.25 -4.22 19.93
N LYS A 132 0.36 -4.93 19.24
CA LYS A 132 -1.10 -4.77 19.34
C LYS A 132 -1.65 -4.83 20.77
N ALA A 133 -0.97 -5.57 21.65
CA ALA A 133 -1.35 -5.66 23.06
C ALA A 133 -1.19 -4.32 23.83
N GLU A 134 -0.42 -3.38 23.30
CA GLU A 134 -0.17 -2.07 23.90
C GLU A 134 -1.06 -0.96 23.29
N TRP A 135 -1.93 -1.31 22.34
CA TRP A 135 -2.81 -0.35 21.69
C TRP A 135 -3.92 0.09 22.64
N THR A 136 -4.22 1.38 22.64
CA THR A 136 -5.24 2.02 23.46
C THR A 136 -6.32 2.71 22.64
N SER A 137 -5.99 3.19 21.45
CA SER A 137 -6.92 3.97 20.61
C SER A 137 -7.87 3.07 19.79
N ALA A 138 -7.47 1.83 19.49
CA ALA A 138 -8.27 0.89 18.71
C ALA A 138 -7.99 -0.55 19.14
N LYS A 139 -8.96 -1.46 18.89
CA LYS A 139 -8.83 -2.88 19.17
C LYS A 139 -8.39 -3.70 17.96
N THR A 140 -8.67 -3.21 16.77
CA THR A 140 -8.38 -3.88 15.50
C THR A 140 -7.57 -2.98 14.58
N THR A 141 -6.81 -3.62 13.68
CA THR A 141 -6.00 -2.92 12.69
C THR A 141 -6.85 -2.03 11.77
N PRO A 142 -7.97 -2.49 11.20
CA PRO A 142 -8.83 -1.64 10.37
C PRO A 142 -9.40 -0.43 11.14
N GLU A 143 -9.80 -0.61 12.41
CA GLU A 143 -10.31 0.48 13.24
C GLU A 143 -9.25 1.57 13.46
N LEU A 144 -7.98 1.16 13.67
CA LEU A 144 -6.89 2.11 13.85
C LEU A 144 -6.59 2.87 12.56
N MET A 145 -6.60 2.17 11.42
CA MET A 145 -6.40 2.77 10.09
C MET A 145 -7.48 3.82 9.81
N GLU A 146 -8.76 3.47 9.98
CA GLU A 146 -9.90 4.38 9.76
C GLU A 146 -9.80 5.66 10.61
N LYS A 147 -9.49 5.53 11.91
CA LYS A 147 -9.30 6.68 12.80
C LYS A 147 -8.12 7.57 12.38
N MET A 148 -7.01 6.97 11.96
CA MET A 148 -5.85 7.73 11.48
C MET A 148 -6.15 8.45 10.16
N GLU A 149 -6.91 7.83 9.23
CA GLU A 149 -7.37 8.45 7.99
C GLU A 149 -8.27 9.65 8.28
N GLU A 150 -9.23 9.50 9.20
CA GLU A 150 -10.09 10.58 9.64
C GLU A 150 -9.27 11.76 10.21
N THR A 151 -8.27 11.45 11.03
CA THR A 151 -7.35 12.44 11.59
C THR A 151 -6.56 13.18 10.50
N LEU A 152 -6.04 12.46 9.51
CA LEU A 152 -5.29 13.04 8.39
C LEU A 152 -6.17 13.86 7.46
N SER A 153 -7.43 13.51 7.29
CA SER A 153 -8.41 14.25 6.48
C SER A 153 -8.69 15.68 7.01
N ALA A 154 -8.35 15.93 8.27
CA ALA A 154 -8.43 17.28 8.85
C ALA A 154 -7.37 18.26 8.29
N ILE A 155 -6.35 17.77 7.58
CA ILE A 155 -5.32 18.60 6.95
C ILE A 155 -5.83 19.08 5.58
N PRO A 156 -6.04 20.39 5.38
CA PRO A 156 -6.62 20.90 4.15
C PRO A 156 -5.76 20.59 2.92
N GLY A 157 -6.38 20.08 1.85
CA GLY A 157 -5.72 19.79 0.56
C GLY A 157 -4.84 18.55 0.57
N LEU A 158 -4.86 17.77 1.66
CA LEU A 158 -4.16 16.50 1.77
C LEU A 158 -5.16 15.36 1.54
N GLU A 159 -4.84 14.47 0.62
CA GLU A 159 -5.46 13.15 0.48
C GLU A 159 -4.49 12.12 1.07
N ALA A 160 -4.98 11.25 1.92
CA ALA A 160 -4.19 10.21 2.58
C ALA A 160 -4.93 8.88 2.53
N GLU A 161 -4.23 7.82 2.20
CA GLU A 161 -4.72 6.45 2.22
C GLU A 161 -3.76 5.60 3.05
N ILE A 162 -4.32 4.85 4.01
CA ILE A 162 -3.54 4.00 4.90
C ILE A 162 -3.69 2.55 4.48
N SER A 163 -2.56 1.88 4.32
CA SER A 163 -2.48 0.46 4.02
C SER A 163 -1.37 -0.20 4.83
N GLN A 164 -1.15 -1.48 4.61
CA GLN A 164 0.00 -2.18 5.18
C GLN A 164 1.10 -2.30 4.13
N PRO A 165 2.40 -2.19 4.51
CA PRO A 165 3.51 -2.12 3.56
C PRO A 165 3.58 -3.27 2.56
N ILE A 166 3.42 -4.52 3.02
CA ILE A 166 3.45 -5.72 2.15
C ILE A 166 2.19 -5.79 1.29
N GLN A 167 1.02 -5.48 1.86
CA GLN A 167 -0.25 -5.44 1.12
C GLN A 167 -0.16 -4.42 -0.02
N MET A 168 0.27 -3.19 0.26
CA MET A 168 0.47 -2.14 -0.73
C MET A 168 1.41 -2.60 -1.86
N ARG A 169 2.53 -3.23 -1.50
CA ARG A 169 3.51 -3.73 -2.47
C ARG A 169 2.97 -4.89 -3.31
N ASN A 170 2.22 -5.81 -2.71
CA ASN A 170 1.58 -6.90 -3.42
C ASN A 170 0.54 -6.36 -4.42
N ASN A 171 -0.28 -5.40 -4.02
CA ASN A 171 -1.26 -4.78 -4.91
C ASN A 171 -0.56 -4.12 -6.10
N GLU A 172 0.49 -3.35 -5.87
CA GLU A 172 1.29 -2.70 -6.91
C GLU A 172 1.88 -3.70 -7.90
N LEU A 173 2.45 -4.80 -7.42
CA LEU A 173 3.05 -5.84 -8.27
C LEU A 173 2.02 -6.62 -9.09
N LEU A 174 0.82 -6.83 -8.54
CA LEU A 174 -0.21 -7.65 -9.20
C LEU A 174 -1.11 -6.82 -10.12
N THR A 175 -1.45 -5.61 -9.73
CA THR A 175 -2.44 -4.77 -10.43
C THR A 175 -1.84 -3.52 -11.08
N GLY A 176 -0.62 -3.16 -10.70
CA GLY A 176 0.06 -1.93 -11.09
C GLY A 176 -0.42 -0.68 -10.33
N ILE A 177 -1.21 -0.87 -9.26
CA ILE A 177 -1.69 0.18 -8.37
C ILE A 177 -1.53 -0.27 -6.92
N LYS A 178 -1.41 0.69 -6.00
CA LYS A 178 -1.24 0.41 -4.57
C LYS A 178 -2.56 0.09 -3.86
N GLN A 179 -3.69 0.58 -4.40
CA GLN A 179 -5.03 0.44 -3.88
C GLN A 179 -5.62 -0.95 -4.11
N ASP A 180 -6.59 -1.34 -3.27
CA ASP A 180 -7.27 -2.64 -3.39
C ASP A 180 -8.17 -2.74 -4.62
N VAL A 181 -8.75 -1.62 -5.08
CA VAL A 181 -9.65 -1.56 -6.24
C VAL A 181 -9.24 -0.45 -7.19
N ALA A 182 -9.14 -0.77 -8.49
CA ALA A 182 -8.90 0.21 -9.55
C ALA A 182 -10.04 0.23 -10.56
N ILE A 183 -10.50 1.44 -10.87
CA ILE A 183 -11.40 1.68 -11.99
C ILE A 183 -10.61 2.37 -13.10
N LYS A 184 -10.33 1.65 -14.19
CA LYS A 184 -9.57 2.16 -15.33
C LYS A 184 -10.52 2.66 -16.42
N ILE A 185 -10.38 3.94 -16.79
CA ILE A 185 -11.16 4.59 -17.86
C ILE A 185 -10.21 4.83 -19.03
N PHE A 186 -10.61 4.41 -20.22
CA PHE A 186 -9.81 4.49 -21.44
C PHE A 186 -10.43 5.48 -22.42
N GLY A 187 -9.62 6.26 -23.11
CA GLY A 187 -10.02 7.22 -24.13
C GLY A 187 -8.82 7.96 -24.69
N ASP A 188 -9.03 8.71 -25.78
CA ASP A 188 -7.95 9.44 -26.49
C ASP A 188 -7.82 10.90 -26.01
N ASP A 189 -8.84 11.44 -25.33
CA ASP A 189 -8.91 12.83 -24.89
C ASP A 189 -8.81 12.91 -23.37
N LEU A 190 -7.75 13.58 -22.87
CA LEU A 190 -7.45 13.70 -21.43
C LEU A 190 -8.50 14.53 -20.70
N ASP A 191 -9.08 15.57 -21.32
CA ASP A 191 -10.09 16.41 -20.68
C ASP A 191 -11.38 15.62 -20.48
N VAL A 192 -11.75 14.80 -21.47
CA VAL A 192 -12.91 13.89 -21.38
C VAL A 192 -12.65 12.84 -20.30
N LEU A 193 -11.44 12.25 -20.24
CA LEU A 193 -11.09 11.26 -19.22
C LEU A 193 -11.20 11.86 -17.81
N THR A 194 -10.66 13.06 -17.58
CA THR A 194 -10.74 13.75 -16.29
C THR A 194 -12.19 14.01 -15.87
N GLN A 195 -13.05 14.45 -16.81
CA GLN A 195 -14.47 14.65 -16.51
C GLN A 195 -15.19 13.35 -16.17
N GLN A 196 -14.89 12.26 -16.88
CA GLN A 196 -15.51 10.95 -16.59
C GLN A 196 -15.02 10.39 -15.27
N ALA A 197 -13.73 10.51 -14.94
CA ALA A 197 -13.19 10.11 -13.65
C ALA A 197 -13.88 10.86 -12.49
N GLY A 198 -14.09 12.17 -12.62
CA GLY A 198 -14.82 12.96 -11.63
C GLY A 198 -16.30 12.54 -11.48
N LYS A 199 -16.95 12.10 -12.58
CA LYS A 199 -18.32 11.55 -12.49
C LYS A 199 -18.34 10.20 -11.78
N VAL A 200 -17.39 9.33 -12.09
CA VAL A 200 -17.26 8.01 -11.43
C VAL A 200 -16.98 8.19 -9.94
N LYS A 201 -16.06 9.09 -9.55
CA LYS A 201 -15.80 9.43 -8.15
C LYS A 201 -17.12 9.75 -7.42
N LYS A 202 -17.91 10.69 -7.95
CA LYS A 202 -19.20 11.08 -7.34
C LYS A 202 -20.21 9.93 -7.24
N MET A 203 -20.19 8.99 -8.19
CA MET A 203 -21.10 7.83 -8.15
C MET A 203 -20.72 6.82 -7.07
N ILE A 204 -19.43 6.66 -6.80
CA ILE A 204 -18.94 5.67 -5.84
C ILE A 204 -18.81 6.21 -4.41
N GLU A 205 -18.72 7.53 -4.22
CA GLU A 205 -18.66 8.18 -2.88
C GLU A 205 -19.82 7.77 -1.95
N GLY A 206 -20.97 7.42 -2.51
CA GLY A 206 -22.14 7.00 -1.74
C GLY A 206 -22.28 5.49 -1.52
N VAL A 207 -21.33 4.69 -1.99
CA VAL A 207 -21.40 3.22 -1.89
C VAL A 207 -20.88 2.76 -0.52
N PRO A 208 -21.69 2.02 0.27
CA PRO A 208 -21.21 1.54 1.56
C PRO A 208 -19.98 0.65 1.43
N GLY A 209 -18.96 0.91 2.25
CA GLY A 209 -17.69 0.17 2.24
C GLY A 209 -16.61 0.77 1.34
N VAL A 210 -16.89 1.88 0.67
CA VAL A 210 -15.88 2.65 -0.07
C VAL A 210 -15.27 3.70 0.85
N SER A 211 -13.94 3.69 0.95
CA SER A 211 -13.13 4.70 1.62
C SER A 211 -11.93 5.05 0.76
N GLY A 212 -11.28 6.19 0.97
CA GLY A 212 -10.03 6.55 0.34
C GLY A 212 -10.10 6.64 -1.20
N ILE A 213 -11.06 7.38 -1.78
CA ILE A 213 -11.20 7.49 -3.24
C ILE A 213 -10.13 8.45 -3.78
N PHE A 214 -9.14 7.91 -4.47
CA PHE A 214 -8.12 8.66 -5.19
C PHE A 214 -8.43 8.71 -6.69
N VAL A 215 -8.33 9.88 -7.30
CA VAL A 215 -8.43 10.07 -8.76
C VAL A 215 -7.08 10.55 -9.27
N GLU A 216 -6.48 9.77 -10.18
CA GLU A 216 -5.23 10.17 -10.82
C GLU A 216 -5.43 11.43 -11.65
N GLU A 217 -4.72 12.50 -11.34
CA GLU A 217 -4.74 13.73 -12.11
C GLU A 217 -3.80 13.60 -13.31
N VAL A 218 -4.34 13.61 -14.51
CA VAL A 218 -3.60 13.47 -15.78
C VAL A 218 -3.47 14.77 -16.55
N ALA A 219 -4.09 15.86 -16.07
CA ALA A 219 -4.11 17.16 -16.74
C ALA A 219 -3.87 18.29 -15.71
N GLY A 220 -3.32 19.40 -16.17
CA GLY A 220 -3.24 20.63 -15.37
C GLY A 220 -1.87 20.96 -14.80
N LEU A 221 -0.81 20.16 -15.05
CA LEU A 221 0.54 20.54 -14.60
C LEU A 221 1.02 21.78 -15.37
N PRO A 222 1.24 22.92 -14.70
CA PRO A 222 1.79 24.10 -15.35
C PRO A 222 3.19 23.81 -15.90
N GLN A 223 3.39 24.06 -17.18
CA GLN A 223 4.69 23.86 -17.84
C GLN A 223 5.21 25.17 -18.41
N ILE A 224 6.50 25.45 -18.20
CA ILE A 224 7.20 26.53 -18.89
C ILE A 224 7.67 26.00 -20.26
N GLN A 225 7.05 26.48 -21.35
CA GLN A 225 7.47 26.14 -22.69
C GLN A 225 8.42 27.20 -23.25
N VAL A 226 9.64 26.79 -23.54
CA VAL A 226 10.62 27.67 -24.20
C VAL A 226 10.53 27.49 -25.71
N ARG A 227 10.19 28.57 -26.42
CA ARG A 227 10.12 28.59 -27.87
C ARG A 227 11.31 29.39 -28.44
N TYR A 228 12.16 28.71 -29.20
CA TYR A 228 13.33 29.33 -29.80
C TYR A 228 12.97 30.22 -30.98
N ASN A 229 13.51 31.45 -31.02
CA ASN A 229 13.42 32.32 -32.18
C ASN A 229 14.68 32.12 -33.03
N HIS A 230 14.60 31.19 -33.98
CA HIS A 230 15.74 30.81 -34.82
C HIS A 230 16.33 31.95 -35.63
N GLU A 231 15.55 32.95 -36.10
CA GLU A 231 16.04 34.12 -36.83
C GLU A 231 16.95 34.99 -35.95
N LYS A 232 16.50 35.27 -34.72
CA LYS A 232 17.31 36.03 -33.76
C LYS A 232 18.56 35.27 -33.35
N MET A 233 18.42 33.98 -33.10
CA MET A 233 19.55 33.12 -32.74
C MET A 233 20.62 33.15 -33.84
N ALA A 234 20.22 32.99 -35.08
CA ALA A 234 21.14 33.08 -36.20
C ALA A 234 21.81 34.48 -36.32
N ALA A 235 21.06 35.57 -36.08
CA ALA A 235 21.61 36.91 -36.08
C ALA A 235 22.65 37.17 -34.99
N TYR A 236 22.53 36.53 -33.85
CA TYR A 236 23.47 36.63 -32.72
C TYR A 236 24.53 35.52 -32.69
N GLY A 237 24.48 34.56 -33.61
CA GLY A 237 25.41 33.43 -33.66
C GLY A 237 25.25 32.47 -32.45
N ILE A 238 24.06 32.39 -31.87
CA ILE A 238 23.76 31.57 -30.70
C ILE A 238 23.12 30.26 -31.17
N SER A 239 23.60 29.12 -30.66
CA SER A 239 23.04 27.80 -30.95
C SER A 239 21.91 27.43 -29.99
N VAL A 240 21.13 26.39 -30.33
CA VAL A 240 20.10 25.83 -29.45
C VAL A 240 20.75 25.26 -28.20
N ASP A 241 21.91 24.62 -28.33
CA ASP A 241 22.67 24.03 -27.23
C ASP A 241 23.12 25.08 -26.21
N ASP A 242 23.55 26.27 -26.66
CA ASP A 242 23.93 27.36 -25.77
C ASP A 242 22.75 27.80 -24.89
N ILE A 243 21.56 27.99 -25.51
CA ILE A 243 20.36 28.39 -24.77
C ILE A 243 19.89 27.24 -23.83
N SER A 244 19.92 25.99 -24.29
CA SER A 244 19.53 24.84 -23.49
C SER A 244 20.44 24.70 -22.28
N SER A 245 21.76 24.86 -22.44
CA SER A 245 22.72 24.79 -21.33
C SER A 245 22.50 25.90 -20.29
N ILE A 246 22.18 27.12 -20.77
CA ILE A 246 21.86 28.24 -19.87
C ILE A 246 20.56 27.95 -19.10
N LEU A 247 19.51 27.43 -19.76
CA LEU A 247 18.25 27.10 -19.13
C LEU A 247 18.42 25.97 -18.11
N GLU A 248 19.14 24.91 -18.47
CA GLU A 248 19.45 23.80 -17.58
C GLU A 248 20.21 24.30 -16.36
N THR A 249 21.26 25.08 -16.53
CA THR A 249 22.04 25.66 -15.43
C THR A 249 21.17 26.55 -14.54
N THR A 250 20.25 27.32 -15.15
CA THR A 250 19.40 28.26 -14.44
C THR A 250 18.36 27.54 -13.55
N PHE A 251 17.67 26.54 -14.11
CA PHE A 251 16.55 25.88 -13.43
C PHE A 251 16.95 24.61 -12.67
N ALA A 252 17.72 23.73 -13.30
CA ALA A 252 18.15 22.46 -12.68
C ALA A 252 19.48 22.57 -11.95
N GLY A 253 20.32 23.46 -12.37
CA GLY A 253 21.71 23.59 -11.93
C GLY A 253 22.68 22.75 -12.78
N ALA A 254 23.89 23.23 -12.93
CA ALA A 254 24.98 22.52 -13.60
C ALA A 254 26.10 22.17 -12.64
N VAL A 255 26.63 20.96 -12.73
CA VAL A 255 27.76 20.52 -11.92
C VAL A 255 29.03 21.21 -12.45
N ALA A 256 29.56 22.15 -11.68
CA ALA A 256 30.78 22.89 -12.00
C ALA A 256 32.07 22.15 -11.59
N GLY A 257 31.97 21.20 -10.69
CA GLY A 257 33.08 20.41 -10.19
C GLY A 257 32.68 19.55 -9.00
N SER A 258 33.64 18.88 -8.39
CA SER A 258 33.40 18.04 -7.20
C SER A 258 34.50 18.24 -6.17
N VAL A 259 34.14 18.19 -4.91
CA VAL A 259 35.05 18.21 -3.75
C VAL A 259 35.01 16.85 -3.07
N TYR A 260 36.18 16.36 -2.70
CA TYR A 260 36.31 15.11 -1.95
C TYR A 260 36.68 15.43 -0.49
N GLU A 261 35.89 14.91 0.44
CA GLU A 261 36.17 14.94 1.87
C GLU A 261 36.29 13.50 2.39
N GLY A 262 37.54 13.00 2.49
CA GLY A 262 37.80 11.58 2.74
C GLY A 262 37.24 10.70 1.60
N ASP A 263 36.37 9.76 1.94
CA ASP A 263 35.73 8.85 0.97
C ASP A 263 34.43 9.40 0.36
N ARG A 264 34.04 10.63 0.73
CA ARG A 264 32.81 11.24 0.24
C ARG A 264 33.11 12.24 -0.87
N LYS A 265 32.31 12.16 -1.95
CA LYS A 265 32.31 13.08 -3.07
C LYS A 265 31.10 14.01 -2.96
N PHE A 266 31.33 15.31 -3.05
CA PHE A 266 30.27 16.34 -3.08
C PHE A 266 30.37 17.12 -4.39
N ASP A 267 29.28 17.22 -5.12
CA ASP A 267 29.24 17.99 -6.36
C ASP A 267 28.99 19.47 -6.05
N ILE A 268 29.76 20.34 -6.70
CA ILE A 268 29.55 21.79 -6.68
C ILE A 268 28.55 22.12 -7.78
N VAL A 269 27.32 22.49 -7.38
CA VAL A 269 26.26 22.81 -8.32
C VAL A 269 26.10 24.31 -8.43
N LEU A 270 26.21 24.83 -9.66
CA LEU A 270 25.91 26.21 -10.01
C LEU A 270 24.46 26.31 -10.47
N ARG A 271 23.67 27.17 -9.86
CA ARG A 271 22.30 27.49 -10.30
C ARG A 271 21.95 28.93 -9.98
N MET A 272 20.89 29.44 -10.62
CA MET A 272 20.39 30.79 -10.34
C MET A 272 19.69 30.84 -8.96
N ASP A 273 19.87 31.95 -8.25
CA ASP A 273 19.14 32.20 -7.01
C ASP A 273 17.65 32.33 -7.29
N PRO A 274 16.79 31.62 -6.60
CA PRO A 274 15.33 31.66 -6.80
C PRO A 274 14.66 32.92 -6.23
N SER A 275 15.42 33.92 -5.71
CA SER A 275 14.89 35.18 -5.12
C SER A 275 14.22 36.12 -6.13
#